data_0b0c0b808a55573fef710e3b648a5232
#
_entry.id   0b0c0b808a55573fef710e3b648a5232
#
_cell.length_a   1.000
_cell.length_b   1.000
_cell.length_c   1.000
_cell.angle_alpha   90.00
_cell.angle_beta   90.00
_cell.angle_gamma   90.00
#
_symmetry.space_group_name_H-M   'P 1'
#
loop_
_entity.id
_entity.type
_entity.pdbx_description
1 polymer ?
#
loop_
_entity_poly.entity_id
_entity_poly.type
_entity_poly.pdbx_seq_one_letter_code
_entity_poly.pdbx_strand_id
1 'polypeptide(L)'
;MGHAGPPEPQPPRPAGIPRWLAIALAPIVGPVGFPAVHAGIPWALSHVGPRYGWADGGPAGWNLLGYAPVAVGAVLLVWIMVFGLSQYRNLPERVPVDWSPAILITGGPYALSRHPMYVGELALWLGWAILYGSIPVLIGFVVLGAVVARLAPREERALEAKFGDVYRQYKARVPRWLGVARRDRVPAEPGSAPDRRGT
;
A
#
# COMPACT_ATOMS: atom_id res chain seq x y z
N MET A 1 -28.46 -48.61 20.08
CA MET A 1 -28.11 -47.35 20.79
C MET A 1 -26.68 -47.03 20.43
N GLY A 2 -26.49 -46.13 19.44
CA GLY A 2 -25.17 -45.70 19.02
C GLY A 2 -24.64 -44.64 19.96
N HIS A 3 -23.51 -44.91 20.63
CA HIS A 3 -22.77 -43.90 21.39
C HIS A 3 -22.18 -42.89 20.39
N ALA A 4 -22.73 -41.67 20.37
CA ALA A 4 -22.07 -40.54 19.77
C ALA A 4 -20.76 -40.30 20.54
N GLY A 5 -19.62 -40.41 19.86
CA GLY A 5 -18.30 -40.08 20.42
C GLY A 5 -18.28 -38.65 20.95
N PRO A 6 -17.34 -38.28 21.85
CA PRO A 6 -17.21 -36.94 22.35
C PRO A 6 -16.98 -35.95 21.18
N PRO A 7 -17.56 -34.75 21.24
CA PRO A 7 -17.40 -33.76 20.20
C PRO A 7 -15.90 -33.43 19.99
N GLU A 8 -15.47 -33.40 18.73
CA GLU A 8 -14.09 -33.07 18.38
C GLU A 8 -13.71 -31.70 18.97
N PRO A 9 -12.51 -31.56 19.58
CA PRO A 9 -12.10 -30.29 20.17
C PRO A 9 -12.08 -29.20 19.07
N GLN A 10 -12.85 -28.14 19.30
CA GLN A 10 -12.88 -27.00 18.40
C GLN A 10 -11.48 -26.39 18.30
N PRO A 11 -10.99 -26.08 17.08
CA PRO A 11 -9.70 -25.44 16.91
C PRO A 11 -9.65 -24.12 17.72
N PRO A 12 -8.50 -23.77 18.30
CA PRO A 12 -8.37 -22.56 19.09
C PRO A 12 -8.80 -21.36 18.25
N ARG A 13 -9.64 -20.49 18.83
CA ARG A 13 -10.13 -19.29 18.16
C ARG A 13 -8.93 -18.44 17.75
N PRO A 14 -8.84 -17.98 16.48
CA PRO A 14 -7.70 -17.18 16.04
C PRO A 14 -7.56 -15.94 16.92
N ALA A 15 -6.34 -15.68 17.36
CA ALA A 15 -6.00 -14.44 18.08
C ALA A 15 -6.26 -13.24 17.18
N GLY A 16 -6.93 -12.20 17.67
CA GLY A 16 -7.23 -11.01 16.91
C GLY A 16 -8.30 -10.16 17.59
N ILE A 17 -8.43 -8.91 17.14
CA ILE A 17 -9.49 -8.01 17.58
C ILE A 17 -10.79 -8.31 16.83
N PRO A 18 -11.96 -8.10 17.47
CA PRO A 18 -13.25 -8.23 16.79
C PRO A 18 -13.34 -7.26 15.60
N ARG A 19 -13.97 -7.68 14.51
CA ARG A 19 -14.13 -6.84 13.29
C ARG A 19 -14.72 -5.46 13.58
N TRP A 20 -15.72 -5.39 14.49
CA TRP A 20 -16.33 -4.12 14.88
C TRP A 20 -15.32 -3.13 15.50
N LEU A 21 -14.37 -3.64 16.29
CA LEU A 21 -13.32 -2.83 16.91
C LEU A 21 -12.30 -2.34 15.86
N ALA A 22 -11.92 -3.20 14.90
CA ALA A 22 -11.07 -2.80 13.77
C ALA A 22 -11.73 -1.67 12.96
N ILE A 23 -13.04 -1.79 12.68
CA ILE A 23 -13.82 -0.76 11.98
C ILE A 23 -13.91 0.54 12.79
N ALA A 24 -14.10 0.45 14.12
CA ALA A 24 -14.18 1.63 14.98
C ALA A 24 -12.84 2.37 15.12
N LEU A 25 -11.71 1.65 15.09
CA LEU A 25 -10.37 2.24 15.18
C LEU A 25 -9.87 2.81 13.85
N ALA A 26 -10.31 2.27 12.72
CA ALA A 26 -9.84 2.69 11.40
C ALA A 26 -9.98 4.21 11.11
N PRO A 27 -11.11 4.89 11.44
CA PRO A 27 -11.24 6.32 11.22
C PRO A 27 -10.37 7.18 12.16
N ILE A 28 -9.90 6.62 13.27
CA ILE A 28 -9.00 7.32 14.19
C ILE A 28 -7.56 7.18 13.72
N VAL A 29 -7.12 5.95 13.47
CA VAL A 29 -5.72 5.66 13.07
C VAL A 29 -5.40 6.22 11.70
N GLY A 30 -6.31 6.08 10.72
CA GLY A 30 -6.13 6.61 9.37
C GLY A 30 -6.13 8.14 9.31
N PRO A 31 -7.28 8.81 9.56
CA PRO A 31 -7.41 10.26 9.39
C PRO A 31 -6.59 11.12 10.35
N VAL A 32 -6.25 10.62 11.53
CA VAL A 32 -5.50 11.41 12.54
C VAL A 32 -4.04 11.01 12.58
N GLY A 33 -3.74 9.72 12.70
CA GLY A 33 -2.37 9.22 12.83
C GLY A 33 -1.55 9.45 11.56
N PHE A 34 -2.16 9.22 10.41
CA PHE A 34 -1.46 9.33 9.13
C PHE A 34 -1.02 10.77 8.80
N PRO A 35 -1.88 11.83 8.86
CA PRO A 35 -1.44 13.20 8.67
C PRO A 35 -0.42 13.66 9.72
N ALA A 36 -0.54 13.22 10.96
CA ALA A 36 0.43 13.56 12.00
C ALA A 36 1.85 13.10 11.63
N VAL A 37 1.99 11.90 11.07
CA VAL A 37 3.29 11.37 10.64
C VAL A 37 3.75 11.99 9.33
N HIS A 38 2.88 12.07 8.31
CA HIS A 38 3.27 12.42 6.94
C HIS A 38 3.18 13.91 6.60
N ALA A 39 2.65 14.74 7.50
CA ALA A 39 2.71 16.19 7.41
C ALA A 39 3.41 16.81 8.63
N GLY A 40 3.11 16.32 9.84
CA GLY A 40 3.66 16.85 11.08
C GLY A 40 5.17 16.65 11.20
N ILE A 41 5.70 15.45 10.88
CA ILE A 41 7.15 15.20 10.93
C ILE A 41 7.89 16.02 9.87
N PRO A 42 7.52 16.06 8.59
CA PRO A 42 8.15 16.94 7.61
C PRO A 42 8.09 18.41 8.01
N TRP A 43 6.95 18.87 8.54
CA TRP A 43 6.81 20.22 9.08
C TRP A 43 7.83 20.49 10.20
N ALA A 44 7.92 19.64 11.20
CA ALA A 44 8.86 19.79 12.31
C ALA A 44 10.31 19.76 11.82
N LEU A 45 10.66 18.81 10.95
CA LEU A 45 12.00 18.72 10.34
C LEU A 45 12.35 19.97 9.52
N SER A 46 11.38 20.61 8.88
CA SER A 46 11.60 21.84 8.10
C SER A 46 12.06 23.02 8.97
N HIS A 47 11.90 22.96 10.28
CA HIS A 47 12.37 23.99 11.22
C HIS A 47 13.79 23.69 11.74
N VAL A 48 14.36 22.57 11.38
CA VAL A 48 15.74 22.18 11.73
C VAL A 48 16.68 22.61 10.61
N GLY A 49 17.08 23.88 10.61
CA GLY A 49 18.00 24.44 9.61
C GLY A 49 17.33 25.37 8.60
N PRO A 50 18.09 25.80 7.58
CA PRO A 50 17.60 26.75 6.59
C PRO A 50 16.55 26.13 5.66
N ARG A 51 15.59 26.97 5.25
CA ARG A 51 14.61 26.69 4.21
C ARG A 51 15.03 27.39 2.92
N TYR A 52 15.60 26.64 2.00
CA TYR A 52 16.04 27.18 0.72
C TYR A 52 14.84 27.62 -0.13
N GLY A 53 14.94 28.85 -0.68
CA GLY A 53 13.86 29.46 -1.44
C GLY A 53 12.76 30.09 -0.58
N TRP A 54 12.91 30.14 0.74
CA TRP A 54 12.01 30.89 1.62
C TRP A 54 12.60 32.26 1.94
N ALA A 55 11.85 33.30 1.59
CA ALA A 55 12.16 34.71 1.93
C ALA A 55 10.88 35.43 2.33
N ASP A 56 10.98 36.40 3.20
CA ASP A 56 9.86 37.25 3.66
C ASP A 56 8.63 36.46 4.15
N GLY A 57 8.89 35.27 4.75
CA GLY A 57 7.84 34.40 5.31
C GLY A 57 7.11 33.52 4.28
N GLY A 58 7.53 33.51 3.02
CA GLY A 58 6.92 32.73 1.96
C GLY A 58 7.88 31.89 1.10
N PRO A 59 7.36 30.86 0.42
CA PRO A 59 8.15 30.04 -0.51
C PRO A 59 8.38 30.78 -1.84
N ALA A 60 9.56 30.56 -2.45
CA ALA A 60 9.81 30.98 -3.82
C ALA A 60 8.97 30.17 -4.81
N GLY A 61 8.83 30.67 -6.05
CA GLY A 61 8.00 30.02 -7.07
C GLY A 61 8.37 28.57 -7.35
N TRP A 62 9.64 28.20 -7.33
CA TRP A 62 10.07 26.81 -7.52
C TRP A 62 9.66 25.86 -6.38
N ASN A 63 9.56 26.36 -5.13
CA ASN A 63 9.09 25.56 -4.00
C ASN A 63 7.63 25.14 -4.19
N LEU A 64 6.82 25.94 -4.91
CA LEU A 64 5.42 25.61 -5.18
C LEU A 64 5.25 24.37 -6.04
N LEU A 65 6.30 23.97 -6.79
CA LEU A 65 6.31 22.68 -7.51
C LEU A 65 6.13 21.49 -6.57
N GLY A 66 6.47 21.65 -5.29
CA GLY A 66 6.24 20.63 -4.26
C GLY A 66 4.77 20.28 -4.06
N TYR A 67 3.84 21.17 -4.39
CA TYR A 67 2.40 20.87 -4.31
C TYR A 67 1.97 19.76 -5.27
N ALA A 68 2.63 19.59 -6.42
CA ALA A 68 2.27 18.55 -7.37
C ALA A 68 2.46 17.13 -6.77
N PRO A 69 3.64 16.72 -6.27
CA PRO A 69 3.79 15.42 -5.64
C PRO A 69 3.01 15.31 -4.32
N VAL A 70 2.79 16.41 -3.54
CA VAL A 70 1.90 16.38 -2.38
C VAL A 70 0.48 16.01 -2.80
N ALA A 71 -0.06 16.65 -3.83
CA ALA A 71 -1.41 16.38 -4.33
C ALA A 71 -1.54 14.93 -4.84
N VAL A 72 -0.57 14.45 -5.62
CA VAL A 72 -0.54 13.05 -6.11
C VAL A 72 -0.53 12.07 -4.94
N GLY A 73 0.34 12.28 -3.96
CA GLY A 73 0.43 11.44 -2.77
C GLY A 73 -0.86 11.45 -1.97
N ALA A 74 -1.42 12.62 -1.69
CA ALA A 74 -2.66 12.77 -0.95
C ALA A 74 -3.84 12.09 -1.66
N VAL A 75 -4.01 12.29 -2.97
CA VAL A 75 -5.08 11.66 -3.76
C VAL A 75 -4.94 10.14 -3.73
N LEU A 76 -3.72 9.62 -3.93
CA LEU A 76 -3.49 8.18 -3.91
C LEU A 76 -3.80 7.58 -2.53
N LEU A 77 -3.40 8.22 -1.46
CA LEU A 77 -3.63 7.72 -0.09
C LEU A 77 -5.11 7.82 0.31
N VAL A 78 -5.80 8.90 -0.07
CA VAL A 78 -7.26 8.99 0.10
C VAL A 78 -7.96 7.89 -0.68
N TRP A 79 -7.56 7.63 -1.92
CA TRP A 79 -8.11 6.54 -2.71
C TRP A 79 -7.90 5.17 -2.05
N ILE A 80 -6.69 4.89 -1.55
CA ILE A 80 -6.39 3.65 -0.80
C ILE A 80 -7.29 3.54 0.43
N MET A 81 -7.44 4.62 1.18
CA MET A 81 -8.29 4.65 2.38
C MET A 81 -9.75 4.37 2.03
N VAL A 82 -10.32 5.09 1.07
CA VAL A 82 -11.72 4.91 0.65
C VAL A 82 -11.94 3.50 0.09
N PHE A 83 -11.00 3.02 -0.73
CA PHE A 83 -11.05 1.66 -1.28
C PHE A 83 -10.93 0.61 -0.18
N GLY A 84 -10.01 0.80 0.78
CA GLY A 84 -9.87 -0.08 1.95
C GLY A 84 -11.15 -0.14 2.79
N LEU A 85 -11.81 0.99 3.02
CA LEU A 85 -13.10 1.03 3.72
C LEU A 85 -14.17 0.17 3.03
N SER A 86 -14.18 0.15 1.70
CA SER A 86 -15.11 -0.69 0.93
C SER A 86 -14.88 -2.20 1.15
N GLN A 87 -13.67 -2.60 1.56
CA GLN A 87 -13.29 -3.99 1.79
C GLN A 87 -13.67 -4.51 3.18
N TYR A 88 -14.13 -3.64 4.10
CA TYR A 88 -14.46 -4.06 5.48
C TYR A 88 -15.53 -5.16 5.55
N ARG A 89 -16.43 -5.22 4.58
CA ARG A 89 -17.43 -6.30 4.50
C ARG A 89 -16.81 -7.67 4.26
N ASN A 90 -15.59 -7.70 3.69
CA ASN A 90 -14.85 -8.92 3.37
C ASN A 90 -13.90 -9.33 4.51
N LEU A 91 -13.82 -8.55 5.59
CA LEU A 91 -12.98 -8.89 6.73
C LEU A 91 -13.57 -10.06 7.52
N PRO A 92 -12.73 -10.98 8.04
CA PRO A 92 -13.16 -12.03 8.93
C PRO A 92 -13.72 -11.44 10.24
N GLU A 93 -14.47 -12.24 10.99
CA GLU A 93 -15.05 -11.82 12.29
C GLU A 93 -13.99 -11.38 13.30
N ARG A 94 -12.80 -11.99 13.23
CA ARG A 94 -11.61 -11.56 13.98
C ARG A 94 -10.50 -11.16 13.01
N VAL A 95 -10.04 -9.93 13.16
CA VAL A 95 -8.94 -9.37 12.36
C VAL A 95 -7.63 -9.62 13.11
N PRO A 96 -6.65 -10.31 12.52
CA PRO A 96 -5.34 -10.50 13.13
C PRO A 96 -4.69 -9.15 13.47
N VAL A 97 -4.03 -9.07 14.63
CA VAL A 97 -3.31 -7.86 15.09
C VAL A 97 -1.84 -7.91 14.65
N ASP A 98 -1.48 -8.92 13.86
CA ASP A 98 -0.19 -9.02 13.23
C ASP A 98 -0.14 -8.15 11.96
N TRP A 99 1.07 -7.88 11.47
CA TRP A 99 1.30 -7.12 10.23
C TRP A 99 0.92 -7.89 8.95
N SER A 100 0.30 -9.06 9.11
CA SER A 100 -0.12 -9.90 7.99
C SER A 100 -1.54 -9.53 7.57
N PRO A 101 -1.78 -9.09 6.32
CA PRO A 101 -3.11 -8.70 5.88
C PRO A 101 -4.08 -9.88 5.95
N ALA A 102 -5.28 -9.63 6.50
CA ALA A 102 -6.33 -10.64 6.64
C ALA A 102 -6.87 -11.12 5.29
N ILE A 103 -6.86 -10.23 4.29
CA ILE A 103 -7.33 -10.47 2.93
C ILE A 103 -6.32 -9.93 1.92
N LEU A 104 -6.22 -10.56 0.75
CA LEU A 104 -5.40 -10.06 -0.36
C LEU A 104 -6.25 -9.09 -1.19
N ILE A 105 -5.84 -7.83 -1.22
CA ILE A 105 -6.46 -6.79 -2.04
C ILE A 105 -5.63 -6.65 -3.32
N THR A 106 -6.27 -6.81 -4.49
CA THR A 106 -5.61 -6.74 -5.81
C THR A 106 -6.24 -5.72 -6.75
N GLY A 107 -7.39 -5.14 -6.35
CA GLY A 107 -8.15 -4.16 -7.13
C GLY A 107 -7.89 -2.72 -6.71
N GLY A 108 -8.56 -1.77 -7.38
CA GLY A 108 -8.43 -0.34 -7.09
C GLY A 108 -6.99 0.17 -7.25
N PRO A 109 -6.44 0.90 -6.28
CA PRO A 109 -5.07 1.40 -6.34
C PRO A 109 -4.02 0.28 -6.44
N TYR A 110 -4.33 -0.92 -5.92
CA TYR A 110 -3.46 -2.10 -5.99
C TYR A 110 -3.40 -2.74 -7.39
N ALA A 111 -4.23 -2.33 -8.32
CA ALA A 111 -4.10 -2.70 -9.73
C ALA A 111 -2.99 -1.90 -10.45
N LEU A 112 -2.59 -0.75 -9.93
CA LEU A 112 -1.55 0.11 -10.50
C LEU A 112 -0.16 -0.16 -9.92
N SER A 113 -0.11 -0.56 -8.66
CA SER A 113 1.11 -0.85 -7.91
C SER A 113 0.83 -1.91 -6.85
N ARG A 114 1.81 -2.76 -6.55
CA ARG A 114 1.69 -3.69 -5.41
C ARG A 114 1.85 -2.99 -4.06
N HIS A 115 2.50 -1.83 -4.05
CA HIS A 115 2.74 -1.01 -2.86
C HIS A 115 2.28 0.44 -3.06
N PRO A 116 0.99 0.67 -3.39
CA PRO A 116 0.50 2.02 -3.70
C PRO A 116 0.59 2.97 -2.50
N MET A 117 0.52 2.44 -1.27
CA MET A 117 0.67 3.22 -0.06
C MET A 117 2.08 3.82 0.04
N TYR A 118 3.12 3.02 -0.16
CA TYR A 118 4.50 3.52 -0.16
C TYR A 118 4.77 4.53 -1.26
N VAL A 119 4.15 4.35 -2.43
CA VAL A 119 4.24 5.35 -3.53
C VAL A 119 3.62 6.68 -3.10
N GLY A 120 2.45 6.65 -2.47
CA GLY A 120 1.79 7.84 -1.95
C GLY A 120 2.60 8.55 -0.86
N GLU A 121 3.15 7.80 0.09
CA GLU A 121 4.00 8.31 1.16
C GLU A 121 5.27 8.97 0.61
N LEU A 122 5.97 8.32 -0.29
CA LEU A 122 7.17 8.86 -0.93
C LEU A 122 6.85 10.13 -1.73
N ALA A 123 5.71 10.17 -2.42
CA ALA A 123 5.27 11.38 -3.12
C ALA A 123 5.01 12.54 -2.15
N LEU A 124 4.35 12.29 -1.01
CA LEU A 124 4.15 13.31 0.02
C LEU A 124 5.48 13.85 0.55
N TRP A 125 6.40 12.97 0.95
CA TRP A 125 7.69 13.38 1.51
C TRP A 125 8.55 14.14 0.52
N LEU A 126 8.57 13.72 -0.75
CA LEU A 126 9.23 14.46 -1.82
C LEU A 126 8.62 15.86 -1.99
N GLY A 127 7.30 15.94 -2.01
CA GLY A 127 6.60 17.20 -2.13
C GLY A 127 6.89 18.16 -0.98
N TRP A 128 6.88 17.68 0.26
CA TRP A 128 7.27 18.48 1.42
C TRP A 128 8.74 18.91 1.37
N ALA A 129 9.65 18.03 0.92
CA ALA A 129 11.07 18.39 0.78
C ALA A 129 11.27 19.56 -0.20
N ILE A 130 10.56 19.53 -1.33
CA ILE A 130 10.58 20.61 -2.32
C ILE A 130 9.90 21.88 -1.76
N LEU A 131 8.69 21.74 -1.22
CA LEU A 131 7.89 22.86 -0.72
C LEU A 131 8.63 23.62 0.40
N TYR A 132 9.17 22.90 1.37
CA TYR A 132 9.95 23.53 2.45
C TYR A 132 11.38 23.89 2.04
N GLY A 133 11.90 23.39 0.92
CA GLY A 133 13.31 23.59 0.54
C GLY A 133 14.26 23.10 1.64
N SER A 134 13.90 22.03 2.35
CA SER A 134 14.56 21.61 3.59
C SER A 134 15.40 20.35 3.38
N ILE A 135 16.72 20.46 3.66
CA ILE A 135 17.62 19.29 3.61
C ILE A 135 17.23 18.21 4.63
N PRO A 136 16.86 18.51 5.90
CA PRO A 136 16.38 17.48 6.82
C PRO A 136 15.16 16.71 6.32
N VAL A 137 14.21 17.39 5.66
CA VAL A 137 13.05 16.71 5.05
C VAL A 137 13.46 15.83 3.87
N LEU A 138 14.40 16.30 3.03
CA LEU A 138 14.96 15.51 1.93
C LEU A 138 15.69 14.27 2.43
N ILE A 139 16.46 14.39 3.51
CA ILE A 139 17.10 13.23 4.17
C ILE A 139 16.02 12.25 4.65
N GLY A 140 14.96 12.76 5.29
CA GLY A 140 13.81 11.93 5.70
C GLY A 140 13.17 11.17 4.54
N PHE A 141 12.98 11.82 3.40
CA PHE A 141 12.50 11.18 2.16
C PHE A 141 13.44 10.05 1.70
N VAL A 142 14.76 10.29 1.67
CA VAL A 142 15.75 9.27 1.26
C VAL A 142 15.76 8.09 2.24
N VAL A 143 15.70 8.36 3.55
CA VAL A 143 15.63 7.33 4.58
C VAL A 143 14.35 6.50 4.43
N LEU A 144 13.19 7.15 4.28
CA LEU A 144 11.93 6.46 4.02
C LEU A 144 12.03 5.59 2.78
N GLY A 145 12.57 6.12 1.66
CA GLY A 145 12.80 5.36 0.43
C GLY A 145 13.68 4.11 0.64
N ALA A 146 14.75 4.25 1.41
CA ALA A 146 15.63 3.13 1.76
C ALA A 146 14.92 2.08 2.65
N VAL A 147 14.08 2.51 3.59
CA VAL A 147 13.28 1.63 4.45
C VAL A 147 12.27 0.85 3.61
N VAL A 148 11.44 1.53 2.81
CA VAL A 148 10.42 0.84 2.01
C VAL A 148 11.03 -0.06 0.93
N ALA A 149 12.20 0.30 0.37
CA ALA A 149 12.92 -0.56 -0.57
C ALA A 149 13.36 -1.89 0.06
N ARG A 150 13.58 -1.92 1.37
CA ARG A 150 13.91 -3.14 2.14
C ARG A 150 12.66 -3.88 2.64
N LEU A 151 11.61 -3.15 3.00
CA LEU A 151 10.37 -3.73 3.53
C LEU A 151 9.54 -4.40 2.44
N ALA A 152 9.34 -3.74 1.30
CA ALA A 152 8.49 -4.24 0.23
C ALA A 152 8.82 -5.68 -0.21
N PRO A 153 10.10 -6.09 -0.43
CA PRO A 153 10.42 -7.48 -0.75
C PRO A 153 10.12 -8.48 0.39
N ARG A 154 10.17 -8.03 1.65
CA ARG A 154 9.84 -8.87 2.81
C ARG A 154 8.34 -9.12 2.89
N GLU A 155 7.55 -8.06 2.71
CA GLU A 155 6.09 -8.13 2.65
C GLU A 155 5.63 -9.01 1.49
N GLU A 156 6.23 -8.86 0.30
CA GLU A 156 5.92 -9.71 -0.86
C GLU A 156 6.17 -11.20 -0.57
N ARG A 157 7.27 -11.53 0.13
CA ARG A 157 7.54 -12.93 0.52
C ARG A 157 6.52 -13.46 1.52
N ALA A 158 6.12 -12.64 2.50
CA ALA A 158 5.10 -13.01 3.47
C ALA A 158 3.73 -13.22 2.80
N LEU A 159 3.36 -12.33 1.87
CA LEU A 159 2.14 -12.45 1.08
C LEU A 159 2.16 -13.71 0.19
N GLU A 160 3.29 -14.00 -0.45
CA GLU A 160 3.45 -15.18 -1.28
C GLU A 160 3.38 -16.48 -0.45
N ALA A 161 3.96 -16.48 0.75
CA ALA A 161 3.85 -17.62 1.68
C ALA A 161 2.40 -17.83 2.16
N LYS A 162 1.64 -16.74 2.37
CA LYS A 162 0.27 -16.80 2.88
C LYS A 162 -0.77 -17.11 1.80
N PHE A 163 -0.67 -16.49 0.62
CA PHE A 163 -1.69 -16.55 -0.42
C PHE A 163 -1.29 -17.40 -1.63
N GLY A 164 -0.06 -17.93 -1.66
CA GLY A 164 0.39 -18.89 -2.66
C GLY A 164 0.27 -18.42 -4.11
N ASP A 165 -0.36 -19.27 -4.95
CA ASP A 165 -0.51 -19.02 -6.38
C ASP A 165 -1.32 -17.77 -6.72
N VAL A 166 -2.30 -17.42 -5.91
CA VAL A 166 -3.12 -16.21 -6.12
C VAL A 166 -2.23 -14.97 -6.08
N TYR A 167 -1.30 -14.90 -5.11
CA TYR A 167 -0.36 -13.81 -5.03
C TYR A 167 0.68 -13.83 -6.16
N ARG A 168 1.17 -15.00 -6.57
CA ARG A 168 2.11 -15.15 -7.70
C ARG A 168 1.50 -14.63 -9.02
N GLN A 169 0.23 -14.95 -9.29
CA GLN A 169 -0.50 -14.44 -10.46
C GLN A 169 -0.66 -12.91 -10.40
N TYR A 170 -1.01 -12.36 -9.24
CA TYR A 170 -1.09 -10.91 -9.03
C TYR A 170 0.27 -10.24 -9.27
N LYS A 171 1.34 -10.78 -8.69
CA LYS A 171 2.73 -10.30 -8.82
C LYS A 171 3.23 -10.31 -10.26
N ALA A 172 2.80 -11.27 -11.08
CA ALA A 172 3.16 -11.37 -12.49
C ALA A 172 2.54 -10.23 -13.33
N ARG A 173 1.34 -9.75 -12.94
CA ARG A 173 0.58 -8.75 -13.69
C ARG A 173 0.84 -7.32 -13.24
N VAL A 174 1.02 -7.10 -11.94
CA VAL A 174 1.11 -5.76 -11.35
C VAL A 174 2.55 -5.44 -10.95
N PRO A 175 3.11 -4.29 -11.35
CA PRO A 175 4.46 -3.88 -10.98
C PRO A 175 4.56 -3.59 -9.47
N ARG A 176 5.79 -3.68 -8.93
CA ARG A 176 6.04 -3.37 -7.50
C ARG A 176 5.74 -1.92 -7.18
N TRP A 177 6.23 -1.01 -8.01
CA TRP A 177 6.03 0.43 -7.88
C TRP A 177 4.98 0.91 -8.86
N LEU A 178 5.23 1.98 -9.61
CA LEU A 178 4.32 2.42 -10.67
C LEU A 178 4.68 1.78 -12.00
N GLY A 179 3.66 1.43 -12.78
CA GLY A 179 3.84 0.89 -14.12
C GLY A 179 2.53 0.44 -14.75
N VAL A 180 2.60 0.09 -16.02
CA VAL A 180 1.46 -0.48 -16.75
C VAL A 180 1.38 -1.96 -16.42
N ALA A 181 0.22 -2.43 -15.95
CA ALA A 181 -0.05 -3.84 -15.78
C ALA A 181 0.21 -4.59 -17.09
N ARG A 182 1.03 -5.64 -17.06
CA ARG A 182 1.21 -6.50 -18.22
C ARG A 182 -0.10 -7.20 -18.51
N ARG A 183 -0.69 -6.92 -19.66
CA ARG A 183 -1.76 -7.76 -20.19
C ARG A 183 -1.15 -9.12 -20.47
N ASP A 184 -1.69 -10.17 -19.86
CA ASP A 184 -1.30 -11.54 -20.17
C ASP A 184 -1.43 -11.73 -21.69
N ARG A 185 -0.33 -12.04 -22.35
CA ARG A 185 -0.44 -12.76 -23.62
C ARG A 185 -1.05 -14.10 -23.22
N VAL A 186 -2.32 -14.28 -23.56
CA VAL A 186 -2.95 -15.61 -23.54
C VAL A 186 -1.97 -16.52 -24.27
N PRO A 187 -1.42 -17.57 -23.63
CA PRO A 187 -0.61 -18.53 -24.36
C PRO A 187 -1.46 -19.01 -25.54
N ALA A 188 -0.94 -18.87 -26.75
CA ALA A 188 -1.60 -19.45 -27.91
C ALA A 188 -1.83 -20.93 -27.58
N GLU A 189 -3.05 -21.40 -27.67
CA GLU A 189 -3.39 -22.80 -27.46
C GLU A 189 -2.46 -23.66 -28.34
N PRO A 190 -1.75 -24.65 -27.80
CA PRO A 190 -0.96 -25.56 -28.58
C PRO A 190 -1.94 -26.50 -29.30
N GLY A 191 -2.41 -26.13 -30.49
CA GLY A 191 -3.34 -27.01 -31.21
C GLY A 191 -4.01 -26.49 -32.46
N SER A 192 -3.72 -25.31 -33.01
CA SER A 192 -4.16 -24.97 -34.35
C SER A 192 -3.04 -25.10 -35.39
N ALA A 193 -2.54 -26.33 -35.54
CA ALA A 193 -1.82 -26.66 -36.77
C ALA A 193 -2.82 -26.60 -37.94
N PRO A 194 -2.55 -25.84 -39.02
CA PRO A 194 -3.41 -25.88 -40.18
C PRO A 194 -3.39 -27.29 -40.79
N ASP A 195 -4.57 -27.88 -40.90
CA ASP A 195 -4.79 -29.17 -41.62
C ASP A 195 -4.31 -29.02 -43.08
N ARG A 196 -3.11 -29.49 -43.36
CA ARG A 196 -2.61 -29.65 -44.71
C ARG A 196 -3.12 -30.99 -45.26
N ARG A 197 -4.42 -31.06 -45.55
CA ARG A 197 -4.96 -32.05 -46.43
C ARG A 197 -5.72 -31.36 -47.55
N GLY A 198 -5.13 -31.41 -48.71
CA GLY A 198 -5.79 -30.94 -49.92
C GLY A 198 -4.87 -30.96 -51.11
N THR A 199 -4.65 -32.11 -51.67
CA THR A 199 -4.79 -32.45 -53.10
C THR A 199 -4.51 -33.90 -53.30
#